data_d303207284a9f60c9e3f01e6642d60d8
#
_entry.id   d303207284a9f60c9e3f01e6642d60d8
#
_cell.length_a   1.000
_cell.length_b   1.000
_cell.length_c   1.000
_cell.angle_alpha   90.00
_cell.angle_beta   90.00
_cell.angle_gamma   90.00
#
_symmetry.space_group_name_H-M   'P 1'
#
loop_
_entity.id
_entity.type
_entity.pdbx_description
1 polymer ?
#
loop_
_entity_poly.entity_id
_entity_poly.type
_entity_poly.pdbx_seq_one_letter_code
_entity_poly.pdbx_strand_id
1 'polypeptide(L)'
;MDKQGFSVSEVNQYVKQLLESQSDLHHIPVLGEVSNFKRYGSGHCYFTLKDEKSALKCVMFKSSAVHLSFTPQNGEKVVALGSISVYERDGVYQLYVSAMRRQGIGDLMQAYEALKEKLTKEGLFDASRKKPLPRLPRAIGIITSPSGAAVHDIITVSRRRNKGVKLILYPASVQGEEAAGEIVHAIDFFQRNHLTDLLIVGRGGGSIEDLWAFNEEPVVRAIAASKIPIISAVGHETDFTLSDFAADARAATPSQAAEFAVIDVAAYRNGIAFYLDKAAKLLEKKIHENAQLADSLQQELAQAMEAELDAKKHRLSLMAAKLSALSPLTVLSRGYTITTAAGHRAVQCVSDVSAGDTIRTTVADGTISSVVSGIKKERV
;
A
#
# COMPACT_ATOMS: atom_id res chain seq x y z
N MET A 1 -80.77 12.46 40.54
CA MET A 1 -80.68 11.06 40.11
C MET A 1 -79.51 10.45 40.82
N ASP A 2 -79.76 9.70 41.85
CA ASP A 2 -78.76 9.01 42.65
C ASP A 2 -78.17 7.86 41.84
N LYS A 3 -76.88 7.95 41.43
CA LYS A 3 -76.13 6.84 40.87
C LYS A 3 -75.87 5.83 41.99
N GLN A 4 -76.65 4.74 42.02
CA GLN A 4 -76.52 3.64 43.01
C GLN A 4 -75.27 2.79 42.84
N GLY A 5 -74.23 3.33 42.28
CA GLY A 5 -72.93 2.66 42.11
C GLY A 5 -72.26 2.94 40.76
N PHE A 6 -70.98 2.67 40.71
CA PHE A 6 -70.18 2.69 39.44
C PHE A 6 -70.07 1.27 38.94
N SER A 7 -70.13 1.14 37.61
CA SER A 7 -69.74 -0.11 36.96
C SER A 7 -68.22 -0.30 37.02
N VAL A 8 -67.73 -1.54 36.88
CA VAL A 8 -66.28 -1.85 36.85
C VAL A 8 -65.56 -1.06 35.73
N SER A 9 -66.20 -0.95 34.58
CA SER A 9 -65.64 -0.16 33.44
C SER A 9 -65.53 1.31 33.74
N GLU A 10 -66.57 1.92 34.40
CA GLU A 10 -66.50 3.32 34.78
C GLU A 10 -65.40 3.61 35.80
N VAL A 11 -65.15 2.68 36.74
CA VAL A 11 -64.03 2.80 37.69
C VAL A 11 -62.67 2.73 36.97
N ASN A 12 -62.48 1.73 36.09
CA ASN A 12 -61.24 1.57 35.37
C ASN A 12 -60.97 2.77 34.45
N GLN A 13 -61.97 3.28 33.77
CA GLN A 13 -61.88 4.48 32.94
C GLN A 13 -61.54 5.73 33.74
N TYR A 14 -62.14 5.89 34.93
CA TYR A 14 -61.84 7.00 35.84
C TYR A 14 -60.39 6.96 36.33
N VAL A 15 -59.90 5.80 36.76
CA VAL A 15 -58.51 5.62 37.19
C VAL A 15 -57.54 5.88 36.03
N LYS A 16 -57.87 5.41 34.81
CA LYS A 16 -57.09 5.69 33.61
C LYS A 16 -56.97 7.19 33.35
N GLN A 17 -58.10 7.91 33.35
CA GLN A 17 -58.12 9.36 33.13
C GLN A 17 -57.32 10.10 34.20
N LEU A 18 -57.39 9.68 35.47
CA LEU A 18 -56.60 10.22 36.56
C LEU A 18 -55.09 10.06 36.32
N LEU A 19 -54.64 8.87 35.97
CA LEU A 19 -53.22 8.60 35.66
C LEU A 19 -52.74 9.35 34.42
N GLU A 20 -53.54 9.38 33.36
CA GLU A 20 -53.23 10.07 32.10
C GLU A 20 -53.32 11.61 32.22
N SER A 21 -54.00 12.15 33.25
CA SER A 21 -54.02 13.61 33.52
C SER A 21 -52.77 14.10 34.24
N GLN A 22 -51.97 13.21 34.84
CA GLN A 22 -50.77 13.57 35.58
C GLN A 22 -49.56 13.66 34.64
N SER A 23 -49.07 14.87 34.38
CA SER A 23 -47.90 15.14 33.55
C SER A 23 -46.66 14.38 34.02
N ASP A 24 -46.50 14.17 35.30
CA ASP A 24 -45.37 13.49 35.94
C ASP A 24 -45.30 11.97 35.65
N LEU A 25 -46.39 11.38 35.14
CA LEU A 25 -46.46 9.97 34.72
C LEU A 25 -46.32 9.80 33.22
N HIS A 26 -46.09 10.89 32.48
CA HIS A 26 -45.79 10.85 31.06
C HIS A 26 -44.29 10.92 30.81
N HIS A 27 -43.77 10.03 29.94
CA HIS A 27 -42.36 10.00 29.56
C HIS A 27 -41.41 9.88 30.76
N ILE A 28 -41.78 9.07 31.76
CA ILE A 28 -40.96 8.85 32.96
C ILE A 28 -39.87 7.80 32.69
N PRO A 29 -38.64 8.00 33.17
CA PRO A 29 -37.64 6.95 33.21
C PRO A 29 -37.87 6.05 34.43
N VAL A 30 -38.10 4.77 34.20
CA VAL A 30 -38.25 3.74 35.24
C VAL A 30 -37.04 2.82 35.22
N LEU A 31 -36.36 2.74 36.35
CA LEU A 31 -35.25 1.82 36.56
C LEU A 31 -35.78 0.49 37.10
N GLY A 32 -35.26 -0.61 36.59
CA GLY A 32 -35.59 -1.93 37.09
C GLY A 32 -34.86 -3.05 36.36
N GLU A 33 -34.93 -4.25 36.93
CA GLU A 33 -34.45 -5.48 36.33
C GLU A 33 -35.53 -6.09 35.46
N VAL A 34 -35.19 -6.45 34.23
CA VAL A 34 -36.10 -7.09 33.29
C VAL A 34 -36.40 -8.53 33.75
N SER A 35 -37.67 -8.86 33.79
CA SER A 35 -38.13 -10.21 34.10
C SER A 35 -39.27 -10.62 33.17
N ASN A 36 -39.38 -11.91 32.86
CA ASN A 36 -40.43 -12.46 32.01
C ASN A 36 -40.53 -11.81 30.62
N PHE A 37 -39.41 -11.44 30.04
CA PHE A 37 -39.38 -10.84 28.68
C PHE A 37 -39.86 -11.83 27.62
N LYS A 38 -40.89 -11.39 26.86
CA LYS A 38 -41.43 -12.16 25.74
C LYS A 38 -41.73 -11.23 24.56
N ARG A 39 -41.19 -11.60 23.38
CA ARG A 39 -41.54 -10.97 22.11
C ARG A 39 -42.51 -11.87 21.39
N TYR A 40 -43.71 -11.37 21.09
CA TYR A 40 -44.74 -12.11 20.36
C TYR A 40 -44.58 -11.95 18.85
N GLY A 41 -45.20 -12.85 18.09
CA GLY A 41 -45.16 -12.83 16.62
C GLY A 41 -45.74 -11.53 16.01
N SER A 42 -46.59 -10.79 16.74
CA SER A 42 -47.07 -9.45 16.41
C SER A 42 -46.00 -8.36 16.46
N GLY A 43 -44.81 -8.67 17.04
CA GLY A 43 -43.71 -7.73 17.25
C GLY A 43 -43.78 -6.92 18.52
N HIS A 44 -44.85 -7.08 19.31
CA HIS A 44 -44.99 -6.43 20.66
C HIS A 44 -44.14 -7.20 21.68
N CYS A 45 -43.52 -6.45 22.61
CA CYS A 45 -42.79 -7.01 23.74
C CYS A 45 -43.56 -6.79 25.03
N TYR A 46 -43.66 -7.85 25.84
CA TYR A 46 -44.24 -7.85 27.17
C TYR A 46 -43.18 -8.32 28.14
N PHE A 47 -43.02 -7.59 29.23
CA PHE A 47 -42.07 -7.90 30.29
C PHE A 47 -42.48 -7.26 31.61
N THR A 48 -41.77 -7.56 32.66
CA THR A 48 -41.93 -6.96 33.97
C THR A 48 -40.64 -6.27 34.38
N LEU A 49 -40.69 -5.02 34.80
CA LEU A 49 -39.60 -4.41 35.51
C LEU A 49 -39.80 -4.66 37.00
N LYS A 50 -38.77 -5.13 37.69
CA LYS A 50 -38.78 -5.37 39.13
C LYS A 50 -37.62 -4.67 39.81
N ASP A 51 -37.84 -4.25 41.05
CA ASP A 51 -36.82 -3.88 42.00
C ASP A 51 -36.89 -4.81 43.21
N GLU A 52 -36.19 -4.46 44.30
CA GLU A 52 -36.17 -5.29 45.52
C GLU A 52 -37.56 -5.46 46.19
N LYS A 53 -38.50 -4.55 45.93
CA LYS A 53 -39.78 -4.46 46.66
C LYS A 53 -41.01 -4.53 45.78
N SER A 54 -40.89 -4.23 44.51
CA SER A 54 -42.02 -3.99 43.62
C SER A 54 -41.78 -4.54 42.21
N ALA A 55 -42.88 -4.76 41.49
CA ALA A 55 -42.87 -5.17 40.11
C ALA A 55 -43.89 -4.38 39.29
N LEU A 56 -43.49 -3.90 38.11
CA LEU A 56 -44.32 -3.13 37.19
C LEU A 56 -44.41 -3.85 35.85
N LYS A 57 -45.64 -4.14 35.41
CA LYS A 57 -45.87 -4.71 34.06
C LYS A 57 -45.56 -3.68 33.00
N CYS A 58 -44.90 -4.11 31.95
CA CYS A 58 -44.45 -3.25 30.86
C CYS A 58 -44.90 -3.83 29.50
N VAL A 59 -45.30 -2.92 28.62
CA VAL A 59 -45.64 -3.24 27.23
C VAL A 59 -44.87 -2.28 26.32
N MET A 60 -44.17 -2.84 25.35
CA MET A 60 -43.53 -2.07 24.28
C MET A 60 -44.15 -2.46 22.96
N PHE A 61 -44.75 -1.52 22.26
CA PHE A 61 -45.35 -1.77 20.95
C PHE A 61 -44.29 -2.00 19.85
N LYS A 62 -44.68 -2.67 18.78
CA LYS A 62 -43.82 -2.96 17.63
C LYS A 62 -43.10 -1.72 17.11
N SER A 63 -43.78 -0.59 17.01
CA SER A 63 -43.19 0.68 16.54
C SER A 63 -41.99 1.13 17.37
N SER A 64 -42.02 0.93 18.69
CA SER A 64 -40.90 1.24 19.57
C SER A 64 -39.88 0.10 19.64
N ALA A 65 -40.35 -1.14 19.63
CA ALA A 65 -39.50 -2.34 19.71
C ALA A 65 -38.57 -2.52 18.50
N VAL A 66 -38.90 -2.00 17.34
CA VAL A 66 -38.02 -2.00 16.12
C VAL A 66 -36.80 -1.10 16.30
N HIS A 67 -36.89 -0.06 17.13
CA HIS A 67 -35.82 0.89 17.39
C HIS A 67 -34.89 0.49 18.53
N LEU A 68 -35.14 -0.67 19.19
CA LEU A 68 -34.22 -1.18 20.21
C LEU A 68 -32.89 -1.62 19.57
N SER A 69 -31.80 -1.08 20.09
CA SER A 69 -30.44 -1.44 19.68
C SER A 69 -29.96 -2.79 20.27
N PHE A 70 -30.74 -3.38 21.21
CA PHE A 70 -30.40 -4.64 21.86
C PHE A 70 -31.67 -5.46 22.14
N THR A 71 -31.53 -6.76 22.40
CA THR A 71 -32.63 -7.61 22.85
C THR A 71 -32.52 -7.76 24.36
N PRO A 72 -33.49 -7.21 25.16
CA PRO A 72 -33.46 -7.32 26.61
C PRO A 72 -33.50 -8.78 27.09
N GLN A 73 -32.69 -9.09 28.09
CA GLN A 73 -32.65 -10.42 28.69
C GLN A 73 -33.18 -10.36 30.14
N ASN A 74 -33.69 -11.49 30.63
CA ASN A 74 -34.13 -11.58 32.03
C ASN A 74 -32.92 -11.45 32.95
N GLY A 75 -33.05 -10.62 33.99
CA GLY A 75 -31.96 -10.32 34.90
C GLY A 75 -31.20 -9.03 34.56
N GLU A 76 -31.45 -8.45 33.39
CA GLU A 76 -30.74 -7.26 32.91
C GLU A 76 -31.35 -5.98 33.53
N LYS A 77 -30.49 -5.11 34.07
CA LYS A 77 -30.91 -3.80 34.63
C LYS A 77 -31.03 -2.80 33.49
N VAL A 78 -32.22 -2.18 33.38
CA VAL A 78 -32.53 -1.24 32.31
C VAL A 78 -33.18 0.03 32.86
N VAL A 79 -33.09 1.10 32.07
CA VAL A 79 -33.91 2.31 32.20
C VAL A 79 -34.93 2.30 31.06
N ALA A 80 -36.18 2.11 31.37
CA ALA A 80 -37.28 2.16 30.43
C ALA A 80 -37.98 3.51 30.48
N LEU A 81 -38.06 4.21 29.37
CA LEU A 81 -38.78 5.47 29.21
C LEU A 81 -40.18 5.17 28.69
N GLY A 82 -41.20 5.67 29.39
CA GLY A 82 -42.56 5.38 28.97
C GLY A 82 -43.61 6.17 29.79
N SER A 83 -44.86 5.87 29.54
CA SER A 83 -46.00 6.49 30.25
C SER A 83 -46.83 5.45 30.97
N ILE A 84 -47.28 5.78 32.18
CA ILE A 84 -48.14 4.90 32.96
C ILE A 84 -49.58 5.09 32.49
N SER A 85 -50.26 3.99 32.23
CA SER A 85 -51.69 3.95 31.94
C SER A 85 -52.32 2.64 32.42
N VAL A 86 -53.65 2.57 32.42
CA VAL A 86 -54.42 1.39 32.80
C VAL A 86 -54.86 0.59 31.60
N TYR A 87 -54.61 -0.72 31.62
CA TYR A 87 -55.22 -1.61 30.67
C TYR A 87 -56.69 -1.89 31.14
N GLU A 88 -57.64 -1.24 30.48
CA GLU A 88 -59.02 -1.14 30.93
C GLU A 88 -59.71 -2.50 31.13
N ARG A 89 -59.36 -3.49 30.27
CA ARG A 89 -60.00 -4.81 30.31
C ARG A 89 -59.73 -5.55 31.63
N ASP A 90 -58.51 -5.42 32.15
CA ASP A 90 -58.09 -6.21 33.34
C ASP A 90 -57.93 -5.29 34.57
N GLY A 91 -58.08 -3.95 34.40
CA GLY A 91 -57.92 -2.97 35.47
C GLY A 91 -56.49 -2.86 36.02
N VAL A 92 -55.49 -3.29 35.25
CA VAL A 92 -54.08 -3.31 35.69
C VAL A 92 -53.35 -2.10 35.14
N TYR A 93 -52.64 -1.36 35.97
CA TYR A 93 -51.74 -0.32 35.52
C TYR A 93 -50.46 -0.92 34.98
N GLN A 94 -49.94 -0.32 33.94
CA GLN A 94 -48.73 -0.78 33.28
C GLN A 94 -47.96 0.38 32.62
N LEU A 95 -46.64 0.16 32.41
CA LEU A 95 -45.80 1.10 31.71
C LEU A 95 -45.82 0.81 30.20
N TYR A 96 -46.26 1.75 29.41
CA TYR A 96 -46.16 1.75 27.96
C TYR A 96 -44.81 2.31 27.55
N VAL A 97 -43.87 1.42 27.22
CA VAL A 97 -42.48 1.78 26.99
C VAL A 97 -42.26 2.28 25.56
N SER A 98 -41.75 3.49 25.46
CA SER A 98 -41.39 4.12 24.17
C SER A 98 -39.90 3.91 23.77
N ALA A 99 -39.00 3.88 24.77
CA ALA A 99 -37.59 3.63 24.60
C ALA A 99 -37.00 2.84 25.78
N MET A 100 -35.91 2.13 25.58
CA MET A 100 -35.22 1.40 26.63
C MET A 100 -33.73 1.45 26.40
N ARG A 101 -32.94 1.61 27.45
CA ARG A 101 -31.48 1.51 27.43
C ARG A 101 -31.01 0.71 28.64
N ARG A 102 -29.82 0.10 28.52
CA ARG A 102 -29.17 -0.54 29.67
C ARG A 102 -28.82 0.49 30.73
N GLN A 103 -28.94 0.10 32.01
CA GLN A 103 -28.49 0.95 33.10
C GLN A 103 -26.96 0.98 33.11
N GLY A 104 -26.37 2.16 33.36
CA GLY A 104 -24.91 2.32 33.44
C GLY A 104 -24.22 2.82 32.17
N ILE A 105 -24.82 2.64 30.98
CA ILE A 105 -24.18 3.11 29.74
C ILE A 105 -23.93 4.64 29.78
N GLY A 106 -24.85 5.42 30.34
CA GLY A 106 -24.66 6.86 30.47
C GLY A 106 -23.48 7.23 31.38
N ASP A 107 -23.37 6.54 32.51
CA ASP A 107 -22.30 6.76 33.49
C ASP A 107 -20.94 6.31 32.93
N LEU A 108 -20.92 5.16 32.23
CA LEU A 108 -19.72 4.68 31.52
C LEU A 108 -19.28 5.65 30.42
N MET A 109 -20.21 6.18 29.62
CA MET A 109 -19.86 7.14 28.58
C MET A 109 -19.30 8.45 29.14
N GLN A 110 -19.86 8.93 30.23
CA GLN A 110 -19.35 10.10 30.92
C GLN A 110 -17.96 9.86 31.51
N ALA A 111 -17.73 8.70 32.14
CA ALA A 111 -16.41 8.29 32.63
C ALA A 111 -15.39 8.16 31.51
N TYR A 112 -15.79 7.59 30.33
CA TYR A 112 -14.97 7.50 29.15
C TYR A 112 -14.52 8.89 28.66
N GLU A 113 -15.44 9.82 28.46
CA GLU A 113 -15.12 11.17 27.99
C GLU A 113 -14.24 11.94 28.97
N ALA A 114 -14.53 11.84 30.27
CA ALA A 114 -13.71 12.47 31.33
C ALA A 114 -12.29 11.93 31.34
N LEU A 115 -12.13 10.59 31.24
CA LEU A 115 -10.81 9.95 31.19
C LEU A 115 -10.06 10.27 29.89
N LYS A 116 -10.75 10.27 28.76
CA LYS A 116 -10.20 10.67 27.46
C LYS A 116 -9.64 12.09 27.50
N GLU A 117 -10.41 13.04 28.03
CA GLU A 117 -9.96 14.43 28.16
C GLU A 117 -8.74 14.55 29.07
N LYS A 118 -8.74 13.86 30.23
CA LYS A 118 -7.60 13.81 31.15
C LYS A 118 -6.33 13.31 30.46
N LEU A 119 -6.40 12.13 29.82
CA LEU A 119 -5.24 11.48 29.19
C LEU A 119 -4.77 12.23 27.94
N THR A 120 -5.68 12.91 27.23
CA THR A 120 -5.33 13.80 26.12
C THR A 120 -4.52 15.01 26.62
N LYS A 121 -4.95 15.64 27.73
CA LYS A 121 -4.20 16.76 28.34
C LYS A 121 -2.81 16.34 28.83
N GLU A 122 -2.66 15.09 29.26
CA GLU A 122 -1.37 14.51 29.63
C GLU A 122 -0.49 14.14 28.42
N GLY A 123 -1.01 14.25 27.19
CA GLY A 123 -0.27 13.93 25.95
C GLY A 123 -0.05 12.44 25.70
N LEU A 124 -0.84 11.54 26.34
CA LEU A 124 -0.65 10.09 26.16
C LEU A 124 -1.00 9.61 24.75
N PHE A 125 -1.82 10.35 24.02
CA PHE A 125 -2.30 10.01 22.69
C PHE A 125 -1.51 10.71 21.56
N ASP A 126 -0.46 11.45 21.89
CA ASP A 126 0.32 12.21 20.92
C ASP A 126 0.97 11.29 19.87
N ALA A 127 0.84 11.68 18.62
CA ALA A 127 1.43 10.92 17.51
C ALA A 127 2.96 10.80 17.59
N SER A 128 3.62 11.76 18.24
CA SER A 128 5.07 11.75 18.46
C SER A 128 5.56 10.62 19.37
N ARG A 129 4.68 10.06 20.20
CA ARG A 129 5.00 8.92 21.09
C ARG A 129 4.89 7.57 20.40
N LYS A 130 4.16 7.50 19.28
CA LYS A 130 3.89 6.24 18.58
C LYS A 130 5.14 5.72 17.92
N LYS A 131 5.45 4.47 18.21
CA LYS A 131 6.58 3.74 17.64
C LYS A 131 6.24 3.15 16.29
N PRO A 132 7.16 3.17 15.31
CA PRO A 132 6.97 2.47 14.06
C PRO A 132 6.89 0.95 14.29
N LEU A 133 5.99 0.30 13.59
CA LEU A 133 5.91 -1.16 13.61
C LEU A 133 7.13 -1.78 12.90
N PRO A 134 7.73 -2.84 13.46
CA PRO A 134 8.83 -3.55 12.82
C PRO A 134 8.36 -4.20 11.53
N ARG A 135 9.07 -3.98 10.43
CA ARG A 135 8.73 -4.57 9.11
C ARG A 135 8.81 -6.10 9.09
N LEU A 136 9.74 -6.67 9.85
CA LEU A 136 10.02 -8.11 9.90
C LEU A 136 10.19 -8.56 11.37
N PRO A 137 9.12 -8.61 12.15
CA PRO A 137 9.22 -9.10 13.53
C PRO A 137 9.59 -10.59 13.51
N ARG A 138 10.51 -10.99 14.39
CA ARG A 138 10.88 -12.39 14.61
C ARG A 138 9.87 -13.10 15.51
N ALA A 139 9.39 -12.36 16.51
CA ALA A 139 8.43 -12.86 17.48
C ALA A 139 7.35 -11.82 17.78
N ILE A 140 6.09 -12.25 17.80
CA ILE A 140 4.92 -11.43 18.09
C ILE A 140 4.25 -12.00 19.34
N GLY A 141 4.05 -11.13 20.35
CA GLY A 141 3.27 -11.44 21.53
C GLY A 141 1.78 -11.18 21.27
N ILE A 142 0.95 -12.08 21.71
CA ILE A 142 -0.50 -12.00 21.58
C ILE A 142 -1.10 -12.00 22.97
N ILE A 143 -1.83 -10.95 23.33
CA ILE A 143 -2.53 -10.81 24.61
C ILE A 143 -4.03 -10.87 24.32
N THR A 144 -4.63 -12.01 24.58
CA THR A 144 -6.06 -12.27 24.34
C THR A 144 -6.52 -13.54 25.08
N SER A 145 -7.82 -13.79 25.07
CA SER A 145 -8.39 -15.02 25.62
C SER A 145 -7.94 -16.25 24.79
N PRO A 146 -7.49 -17.33 25.44
CA PRO A 146 -6.99 -18.52 24.75
C PRO A 146 -8.08 -19.31 23.99
N SER A 147 -9.34 -19.15 24.39
CA SER A 147 -10.50 -19.85 23.77
C SER A 147 -11.28 -18.95 22.80
N GLY A 148 -10.87 -17.69 22.62
CA GLY A 148 -11.59 -16.73 21.79
C GLY A 148 -11.35 -16.90 20.29
N ALA A 149 -12.26 -16.43 19.45
CA ALA A 149 -12.08 -16.41 18.00
C ALA A 149 -10.86 -15.57 17.60
N ALA A 150 -10.55 -14.50 18.33
CA ALA A 150 -9.47 -13.59 18.06
C ALA A 150 -8.09 -14.26 17.95
N VAL A 151 -7.76 -15.20 18.85
CA VAL A 151 -6.49 -15.92 18.80
C VAL A 151 -6.39 -16.80 17.55
N HIS A 152 -7.48 -17.47 17.18
CA HIS A 152 -7.53 -18.30 15.98
C HIS A 152 -7.36 -17.47 14.70
N ASP A 153 -8.01 -16.33 14.64
CA ASP A 153 -7.89 -15.39 13.52
C ASP A 153 -6.45 -14.88 13.36
N ILE A 154 -5.83 -14.43 14.44
CA ILE A 154 -4.45 -13.96 14.44
C ILE A 154 -3.51 -15.08 13.97
N ILE A 155 -3.63 -16.29 14.51
CA ILE A 155 -2.78 -17.42 14.14
C ILE A 155 -2.97 -17.79 12.66
N THR A 156 -4.22 -17.88 12.20
CA THR A 156 -4.54 -18.27 10.83
C THR A 156 -3.98 -17.29 9.82
N VAL A 157 -4.21 -16.00 10.01
CA VAL A 157 -3.71 -14.94 9.14
C VAL A 157 -2.18 -14.88 9.17
N SER A 158 -1.58 -14.92 10.35
CA SER A 158 -0.12 -14.89 10.51
C SER A 158 0.56 -16.06 9.78
N ARG A 159 0.04 -17.29 9.97
CA ARG A 159 0.58 -18.50 9.33
C ARG A 159 0.41 -18.50 7.82
N ARG A 160 -0.69 -17.94 7.31
CA ARG A 160 -0.92 -17.78 5.87
C ARG A 160 0.11 -16.85 5.25
N ARG A 161 0.44 -15.73 5.93
CA ARG A 161 1.36 -14.71 5.43
C ARG A 161 2.83 -15.07 5.62
N ASN A 162 3.18 -15.59 6.80
CA ASN A 162 4.55 -15.99 7.12
C ASN A 162 4.58 -17.12 8.14
N LYS A 163 4.97 -18.33 7.70
CA LYS A 163 5.11 -19.48 8.59
C LYS A 163 6.32 -19.39 9.53
N GLY A 164 7.27 -18.52 9.24
CA GLY A 164 8.52 -18.40 10.02
C GLY A 164 8.42 -17.47 11.22
N VAL A 165 7.34 -16.69 11.38
CA VAL A 165 7.17 -15.80 12.53
C VAL A 165 6.80 -16.61 13.79
N LYS A 166 7.44 -16.31 14.90
CA LYS A 166 7.12 -16.92 16.20
C LYS A 166 5.96 -16.16 16.83
N LEU A 167 4.89 -16.88 17.19
CA LEU A 167 3.73 -16.35 17.91
C LEU A 167 3.80 -16.84 19.37
N ILE A 168 3.73 -15.91 20.32
CA ILE A 168 3.75 -16.21 21.76
C ILE A 168 2.47 -15.68 22.37
N LEU A 169 1.60 -16.60 22.75
CA LEU A 169 0.34 -16.26 23.42
C LEU A 169 0.57 -16.10 24.92
N TYR A 170 0.14 -14.97 25.46
CA TYR A 170 -0.10 -14.78 26.88
C TYR A 170 -1.62 -14.83 27.10
N PRO A 171 -2.14 -15.87 27.77
CA PRO A 171 -3.56 -15.98 28.03
C PRO A 171 -3.98 -14.93 29.05
N ALA A 172 -4.94 -14.08 28.66
CA ALA A 172 -5.49 -13.06 29.51
C ALA A 172 -7.00 -12.95 29.29
N SER A 173 -7.74 -12.71 30.36
CA SER A 173 -9.13 -12.29 30.29
C SER A 173 -9.22 -10.94 29.57
N VAL A 174 -10.17 -10.81 28.63
CA VAL A 174 -10.36 -9.61 27.82
C VAL A 174 -11.73 -8.98 28.06
N GLN A 175 -12.41 -9.42 29.12
CA GLN A 175 -13.69 -8.92 29.60
C GLN A 175 -13.85 -9.28 31.09
N GLY A 176 -14.72 -8.51 31.79
CA GLY A 176 -14.91 -8.66 33.23
C GLY A 176 -13.92 -7.81 34.05
N GLU A 177 -14.10 -7.82 35.36
CA GLU A 177 -13.41 -6.92 36.29
C GLU A 177 -11.89 -7.18 36.40
N GLU A 178 -11.46 -8.41 36.20
CA GLU A 178 -10.04 -8.80 36.30
C GLU A 178 -9.24 -8.51 35.02
N ALA A 179 -9.92 -8.29 33.89
CA ALA A 179 -9.30 -8.20 32.58
C ALA A 179 -8.25 -7.07 32.49
N ALA A 180 -8.54 -5.92 33.07
CA ALA A 180 -7.59 -4.79 33.04
C ALA A 180 -6.27 -5.14 33.74
N GLY A 181 -6.35 -5.79 34.91
CA GLY A 181 -5.16 -6.23 35.64
C GLY A 181 -4.33 -7.27 34.86
N GLU A 182 -5.00 -8.26 34.27
CA GLU A 182 -4.31 -9.31 33.49
C GLU A 182 -3.66 -8.75 32.23
N ILE A 183 -4.30 -7.80 31.54
CA ILE A 183 -3.72 -7.13 30.35
C ILE A 183 -2.46 -6.36 30.73
N VAL A 184 -2.48 -5.60 31.83
CA VAL A 184 -1.33 -4.86 32.33
C VAL A 184 -0.18 -5.80 32.69
N HIS A 185 -0.46 -6.89 33.40
CA HIS A 185 0.54 -7.90 33.76
C HIS A 185 1.13 -8.56 32.50
N ALA A 186 0.32 -8.84 31.50
CA ALA A 186 0.78 -9.43 30.25
C ALA A 186 1.76 -8.51 29.49
N ILE A 187 1.42 -7.20 29.40
CA ILE A 187 2.31 -6.19 28.78
C ILE A 187 3.64 -6.13 29.54
N ASP A 188 3.59 -6.06 30.87
CA ASP A 188 4.78 -6.01 31.71
C ASP A 188 5.64 -7.28 31.58
N PHE A 189 5.01 -8.45 31.55
CA PHE A 189 5.69 -9.73 31.31
C PHE A 189 6.52 -9.71 30.02
N PHE A 190 5.93 -9.30 28.90
CA PHE A 190 6.64 -9.23 27.63
C PHE A 190 7.76 -8.20 27.64
N GLN A 191 7.57 -7.06 28.29
CA GLN A 191 8.61 -6.04 28.43
C GLN A 191 9.81 -6.50 29.24
N ARG A 192 9.58 -7.16 30.38
CA ARG A 192 10.67 -7.66 31.26
C ARG A 192 11.48 -8.78 30.63
N ASN A 193 10.82 -9.66 29.88
CA ASN A 193 11.46 -10.86 29.32
C ASN A 193 12.03 -10.65 27.91
N HIS A 194 11.78 -9.52 27.25
CA HIS A 194 12.25 -9.21 25.88
C HIS A 194 12.02 -10.33 24.86
N LEU A 195 10.86 -10.98 24.94
CA LEU A 195 10.54 -12.17 24.15
C LEU A 195 10.02 -11.85 22.76
N THR A 196 9.57 -10.61 22.52
CA THR A 196 8.86 -10.21 21.32
C THR A 196 9.26 -8.84 20.82
N ASP A 197 9.14 -8.65 19.50
CA ASP A 197 9.44 -7.40 18.82
C ASP A 197 8.18 -6.51 18.66
N LEU A 198 6.99 -7.13 18.82
CA LEU A 198 5.68 -6.52 18.62
C LEU A 198 4.66 -7.22 19.51
N LEU A 199 3.67 -6.47 19.99
CA LEU A 199 2.52 -7.01 20.72
C LEU A 199 1.24 -6.74 19.96
N ILE A 200 0.32 -7.71 20.00
CA ILE A 200 -1.07 -7.55 19.61
C ILE A 200 -1.92 -7.72 20.86
N VAL A 201 -2.64 -6.69 21.21
CA VAL A 201 -3.60 -6.69 22.32
C VAL A 201 -4.99 -6.59 21.72
N GLY A 202 -5.84 -7.56 21.95
CA GLY A 202 -7.12 -7.54 21.29
C GLY A 202 -8.12 -8.58 21.79
N ARG A 203 -9.37 -8.40 21.32
CA ARG A 203 -10.46 -9.34 21.55
C ARG A 203 -11.33 -9.48 20.31
N GLY A 204 -12.19 -10.49 20.30
CA GLY A 204 -13.32 -10.55 19.37
C GLY A 204 -14.36 -9.48 19.69
N GLY A 205 -15.32 -9.27 18.81
CA GLY A 205 -16.41 -8.31 19.01
C GLY A 205 -17.19 -8.54 20.31
N GLY A 206 -17.92 -7.54 20.77
CA GLY A 206 -18.73 -7.57 21.98
C GLY A 206 -19.44 -6.24 22.23
N SER A 207 -20.18 -6.15 23.32
CA SER A 207 -20.85 -4.92 23.75
C SER A 207 -19.85 -3.89 24.31
N ILE A 208 -20.26 -2.65 24.48
CA ILE A 208 -19.41 -1.58 25.04
C ILE A 208 -18.94 -1.93 26.46
N GLU A 209 -19.78 -2.62 27.21
CA GLU A 209 -19.44 -3.10 28.56
C GLU A 209 -18.32 -4.14 28.51
N ASP A 210 -18.36 -5.03 27.53
CA ASP A 210 -17.32 -6.04 27.30
C ASP A 210 -15.98 -5.42 26.91
N LEU A 211 -16.00 -4.25 26.26
CA LEU A 211 -14.81 -3.51 25.84
C LEU A 211 -14.26 -2.61 26.95
N TRP A 212 -14.96 -2.49 28.08
CA TRP A 212 -14.66 -1.51 29.11
C TRP A 212 -13.26 -1.65 29.70
N ALA A 213 -12.77 -2.89 29.87
CA ALA A 213 -11.43 -3.15 30.37
C ALA A 213 -10.32 -2.41 29.57
N PHE A 214 -10.54 -2.18 28.28
CA PHE A 214 -9.63 -1.45 27.41
C PHE A 214 -9.76 0.08 27.51
N ASN A 215 -10.76 0.57 28.26
CA ASN A 215 -10.95 1.98 28.59
C ASN A 215 -10.42 2.32 29.99
N GLU A 216 -9.95 1.35 30.74
CA GLU A 216 -9.42 1.59 32.06
C GLU A 216 -8.04 2.26 32.03
N GLU A 217 -7.84 3.26 32.89
CA GLU A 217 -6.63 4.09 32.96
C GLU A 217 -5.35 3.25 33.10
N PRO A 218 -5.27 2.18 33.93
CA PRO A 218 -4.07 1.35 34.05
C PRO A 218 -3.66 0.70 32.72
N VAL A 219 -4.64 0.21 31.93
CA VAL A 219 -4.37 -0.43 30.63
C VAL A 219 -3.85 0.58 29.62
N VAL A 220 -4.52 1.73 29.53
CA VAL A 220 -4.12 2.82 28.62
C VAL A 220 -2.69 3.29 28.94
N ARG A 221 -2.37 3.46 30.22
CA ARG A 221 -1.01 3.84 30.66
C ARG A 221 0.03 2.75 30.37
N ALA A 222 -0.30 1.49 30.58
CA ALA A 222 0.59 0.38 30.29
C ALA A 222 0.93 0.30 28.78
N ILE A 223 -0.09 0.49 27.91
CA ILE A 223 0.10 0.55 26.47
C ILE A 223 0.98 1.73 26.06
N ALA A 224 0.69 2.93 26.55
CA ALA A 224 1.44 4.14 26.24
C ALA A 224 2.90 4.10 26.75
N ALA A 225 3.14 3.44 27.89
CA ALA A 225 4.46 3.30 28.49
C ALA A 225 5.27 2.11 27.93
N SER A 226 4.65 1.24 27.16
CA SER A 226 5.34 0.08 26.59
C SER A 226 6.53 0.48 25.73
N LYS A 227 7.65 -0.21 25.86
CA LYS A 227 8.82 -0.07 24.98
C LYS A 227 8.68 -0.88 23.70
N ILE A 228 7.87 -1.95 23.73
CA ILE A 228 7.56 -2.79 22.58
C ILE A 228 6.39 -2.14 21.85
N PRO A 229 6.41 -1.99 20.52
CA PRO A 229 5.27 -1.51 19.74
C PRO A 229 4.03 -2.37 19.98
N ILE A 230 2.87 -1.73 20.11
CA ILE A 230 1.60 -2.41 20.38
C ILE A 230 0.59 -2.10 19.30
N ILE A 231 -0.04 -3.14 18.76
CA ILE A 231 -1.23 -3.04 17.92
C ILE A 231 -2.45 -3.34 18.80
N SER A 232 -3.37 -2.38 18.90
CA SER A 232 -4.69 -2.61 19.50
C SER A 232 -5.65 -3.17 18.45
N ALA A 233 -6.34 -4.25 18.79
CA ALA A 233 -7.33 -4.92 17.96
C ALA A 233 -8.59 -5.26 18.80
N VAL A 234 -9.21 -4.22 19.34
CA VAL A 234 -10.28 -4.36 20.33
C VAL A 234 -11.65 -4.03 19.76
N GLY A 235 -11.77 -2.88 19.09
CA GLY A 235 -13.05 -2.37 18.59
C GLY A 235 -13.21 -2.56 17.08
N HIS A 236 -14.47 -2.67 16.62
CA HIS A 236 -14.82 -2.60 15.20
C HIS A 236 -14.62 -1.18 14.65
N GLU A 237 -14.93 -0.94 13.37
CA GLU A 237 -14.69 0.36 12.72
C GLU A 237 -15.31 1.55 13.46
N THR A 238 -16.47 1.36 14.11
CA THR A 238 -17.22 2.40 14.82
C THR A 238 -16.85 2.54 16.31
N ASP A 239 -16.27 1.51 16.91
CA ASP A 239 -16.09 1.41 18.36
C ASP A 239 -14.63 1.68 18.74
N PHE A 240 -14.34 2.88 19.22
CA PHE A 240 -13.01 3.27 19.66
C PHE A 240 -12.86 3.14 21.17
N THR A 241 -11.83 2.42 21.59
CA THR A 241 -11.42 2.37 22.99
C THR A 241 -10.25 3.33 23.26
N LEU A 242 -10.04 3.68 24.54
CA LEU A 242 -8.88 4.51 24.94
C LEU A 242 -7.55 3.80 24.65
N SER A 243 -7.53 2.49 24.71
CA SER A 243 -6.39 1.66 24.29
C SER A 243 -6.03 1.85 22.82
N ASP A 244 -7.02 2.05 21.93
CA ASP A 244 -6.77 2.29 20.51
C ASP A 244 -6.04 3.62 20.26
N PHE A 245 -6.35 4.65 21.07
CA PHE A 245 -5.67 5.96 20.99
C PHE A 245 -4.23 5.86 21.51
N ALA A 246 -3.99 5.08 22.57
CA ALA A 246 -2.68 4.92 23.18
C ALA A 246 -1.74 3.97 22.41
N ALA A 247 -2.29 3.02 21.67
CA ALA A 247 -1.51 2.05 20.89
C ALA A 247 -0.75 2.70 19.73
N ASP A 248 0.34 2.08 19.31
CA ASP A 248 1.17 2.52 18.19
C ASP A 248 0.44 2.37 16.86
N ALA A 249 -0.40 1.33 16.74
CA ALA A 249 -1.32 1.15 15.61
C ALA A 249 -2.66 0.58 16.10
N ARG A 250 -3.72 0.90 15.37
CA ARG A 250 -5.06 0.35 15.57
C ARG A 250 -5.44 -0.56 14.41
N ALA A 251 -6.02 -1.69 14.73
CA ALA A 251 -6.67 -2.58 13.78
C ALA A 251 -8.16 -2.75 14.16
N ALA A 252 -9.05 -2.72 13.18
CA ALA A 252 -10.47 -2.89 13.41
C ALA A 252 -10.88 -4.34 13.72
N THR A 253 -9.97 -5.29 13.49
CA THR A 253 -10.19 -6.72 13.77
C THR A 253 -8.87 -7.40 14.14
N PRO A 254 -8.92 -8.52 14.89
CA PRO A 254 -7.74 -9.35 15.16
C PRO A 254 -7.03 -9.83 13.88
N SER A 255 -7.79 -10.15 12.84
CA SER A 255 -7.25 -10.54 11.52
C SER A 255 -6.45 -9.41 10.89
N GLN A 256 -6.96 -8.17 10.92
CA GLN A 256 -6.26 -7.00 10.41
C GLN A 256 -5.00 -6.68 11.22
N ALA A 257 -5.04 -6.89 12.55
CA ALA A 257 -3.84 -6.75 13.38
C ALA A 257 -2.73 -7.71 12.95
N ALA A 258 -3.07 -8.94 12.63
CA ALA A 258 -2.13 -9.92 12.09
C ALA A 258 -1.60 -9.51 10.71
N GLU A 259 -2.42 -8.87 9.89
CA GLU A 259 -1.97 -8.33 8.58
C GLU A 259 -0.97 -7.19 8.72
N PHE A 260 -1.16 -6.29 9.69
CA PHE A 260 -0.21 -5.22 9.99
C PHE A 260 1.09 -5.77 10.60
N ALA A 261 0.96 -6.79 11.46
CA ALA A 261 2.08 -7.39 12.18
C ALA A 261 2.96 -8.29 11.31
N VAL A 262 2.41 -8.95 10.29
CA VAL A 262 3.11 -10.02 9.55
C VAL A 262 3.18 -9.70 8.07
N ILE A 263 4.41 -9.63 7.55
CA ILE A 263 4.62 -9.43 6.11
C ILE A 263 4.14 -10.66 5.31
N ASP A 264 3.57 -10.42 4.15
CA ASP A 264 3.26 -11.47 3.19
C ASP A 264 4.52 -11.87 2.42
N VAL A 265 5.14 -12.97 2.87
CA VAL A 265 6.39 -13.47 2.28
C VAL A 265 6.18 -13.91 0.83
N ALA A 266 5.02 -14.46 0.48
CA ALA A 266 4.75 -14.89 -0.89
C ALA A 266 4.66 -13.69 -1.83
N ALA A 267 3.92 -12.66 -1.46
CA ALA A 267 3.82 -11.42 -2.22
C ALA A 267 5.18 -10.73 -2.35
N TYR A 268 5.97 -10.73 -1.29
CA TYR A 268 7.31 -10.13 -1.30
C TYR A 268 8.29 -10.88 -2.22
N ARG A 269 8.27 -12.22 -2.18
CA ARG A 269 9.06 -13.06 -3.10
C ARG A 269 8.68 -12.86 -4.56
N ASN A 270 7.37 -12.81 -4.85
CA ASN A 270 6.88 -12.54 -6.20
C ASN A 270 7.32 -11.16 -6.71
N GLY A 271 7.30 -10.15 -5.83
CA GLY A 271 7.82 -8.82 -6.15
C GLY A 271 9.30 -8.85 -6.51
N ILE A 272 10.13 -9.54 -5.72
CA ILE A 272 11.58 -9.70 -6.02
C ILE A 272 11.77 -10.42 -7.37
N ALA A 273 11.06 -11.54 -7.60
CA ALA A 273 11.15 -12.29 -8.84
C ALA A 273 10.77 -11.43 -10.06
N PHE A 274 9.73 -10.61 -9.95
CA PHE A 274 9.35 -9.66 -10.99
C PHE A 274 10.44 -8.64 -11.30
N TYR A 275 11.07 -8.06 -10.29
CA TYR A 275 12.16 -7.08 -10.51
C TYR A 275 13.41 -7.72 -11.09
N LEU A 276 13.73 -8.97 -10.70
CA LEU A 276 14.85 -9.73 -11.29
C LEU A 276 14.60 -10.03 -12.76
N ASP A 277 13.40 -10.49 -13.14
CA ASP A 277 13.04 -10.72 -14.55
C ASP A 277 13.13 -9.42 -15.36
N LYS A 278 12.60 -8.33 -14.81
CA LYS A 278 12.71 -7.01 -15.46
C LYS A 278 14.16 -6.56 -15.65
N ALA A 279 15.01 -6.77 -14.65
CA ALA A 279 16.44 -6.43 -14.75
C ALA A 279 17.15 -7.28 -15.79
N ALA A 280 16.87 -8.60 -15.85
CA ALA A 280 17.41 -9.50 -16.86
C ALA A 280 17.05 -9.05 -18.28
N LYS A 281 15.76 -8.74 -18.53
CA LYS A 281 15.30 -8.23 -19.83
C LYS A 281 15.94 -6.91 -20.25
N LEU A 282 16.17 -6.00 -19.29
CA LEU A 282 16.87 -4.74 -19.58
C LEU A 282 18.33 -4.96 -19.94
N LEU A 283 19.00 -5.90 -19.28
CA LEU A 283 20.38 -6.28 -19.61
C LEU A 283 20.46 -6.93 -20.97
N GLU A 284 19.59 -7.89 -21.29
CA GLU A 284 19.52 -8.52 -22.62
C GLU A 284 19.31 -7.49 -23.73
N LYS A 285 18.37 -6.57 -23.53
CA LYS A 285 18.16 -5.48 -24.48
C LYS A 285 19.41 -4.62 -24.65
N LYS A 286 20.10 -4.26 -23.56
CA LYS A 286 21.31 -3.45 -23.63
C LYS A 286 22.49 -4.16 -24.31
N ILE A 287 22.63 -5.46 -24.07
CA ILE A 287 23.62 -6.31 -24.77
C ILE A 287 23.32 -6.34 -26.27
N HIS A 288 22.05 -6.53 -26.63
CA HIS A 288 21.64 -6.56 -28.04
C HIS A 288 21.91 -5.22 -28.77
N GLU A 289 21.52 -4.10 -28.13
CA GLU A 289 21.79 -2.75 -28.65
C GLU A 289 23.31 -2.51 -28.86
N ASN A 290 24.13 -2.91 -27.88
CA ASN A 290 25.58 -2.76 -27.99
C ASN A 290 26.21 -3.69 -29.06
N ALA A 291 25.67 -4.91 -29.20
CA ALA A 291 26.12 -5.82 -30.28
C ALA A 291 25.81 -5.23 -31.67
N GLN A 292 24.57 -4.72 -31.86
CA GLN A 292 24.20 -4.06 -33.12
C GLN A 292 25.08 -2.83 -33.41
N LEU A 293 25.39 -2.03 -32.38
CA LEU A 293 26.28 -0.89 -32.52
C LEU A 293 27.71 -1.33 -32.92
N ALA A 294 28.21 -2.40 -32.31
CA ALA A 294 29.52 -2.95 -32.66
C ALA A 294 29.55 -3.43 -34.11
N ASP A 295 28.52 -4.15 -34.57
CA ASP A 295 28.41 -4.63 -35.96
C ASP A 295 28.34 -3.45 -36.95
N SER A 296 27.54 -2.40 -36.65
CA SER A 296 27.48 -1.21 -37.51
C SER A 296 28.81 -0.47 -37.60
N LEU A 297 29.50 -0.29 -36.48
CA LEU A 297 30.82 0.34 -36.45
C LEU A 297 31.87 -0.47 -37.20
N GLN A 298 31.81 -1.79 -37.14
CA GLN A 298 32.69 -2.70 -37.92
C GLN A 298 32.45 -2.56 -39.43
N GLN A 299 31.19 -2.46 -39.88
CA GLN A 299 30.84 -2.23 -41.27
C GLN A 299 31.30 -0.85 -41.76
N GLU A 300 31.08 0.20 -40.98
CA GLU A 300 31.54 1.56 -41.29
C GLU A 300 33.07 1.61 -41.41
N LEU A 301 33.78 0.96 -40.51
CA LEU A 301 35.25 0.87 -40.56
C LEU A 301 35.73 0.16 -41.85
N ALA A 302 35.11 -0.98 -42.18
CA ALA A 302 35.46 -1.72 -43.41
C ALA A 302 35.24 -0.87 -44.67
N GLN A 303 34.09 -0.19 -44.76
CA GLN A 303 33.79 0.71 -45.90
C GLN A 303 34.76 1.90 -45.98
N ALA A 304 35.09 2.52 -44.83
CA ALA A 304 36.05 3.61 -44.79
C ALA A 304 37.46 3.15 -45.24
N MET A 305 37.90 1.97 -44.82
CA MET A 305 39.19 1.39 -45.24
C MET A 305 39.20 1.08 -46.72
N GLU A 306 38.15 0.52 -47.32
CA GLU A 306 38.02 0.25 -48.74
C GLU A 306 38.06 1.56 -49.55
N ALA A 307 37.30 2.59 -49.13
CA ALA A 307 37.29 3.88 -49.80
C ALA A 307 38.68 4.56 -49.79
N GLU A 308 39.39 4.48 -48.65
CA GLU A 308 40.76 5.03 -48.58
C GLU A 308 41.76 4.27 -49.44
N LEU A 309 41.62 2.94 -49.44
CA LEU A 309 42.48 2.07 -50.31
C LEU A 309 42.26 2.38 -51.77
N ASP A 310 41.01 2.53 -52.20
CA ASP A 310 40.67 2.85 -53.59
C ASP A 310 41.12 4.27 -53.98
N ALA A 311 41.01 5.23 -53.08
CA ALA A 311 41.57 6.57 -53.31
C ALA A 311 43.10 6.53 -53.48
N LYS A 312 43.80 5.72 -52.66
CA LYS A 312 45.27 5.56 -52.81
C LYS A 312 45.63 4.86 -54.10
N LYS A 313 44.91 3.77 -54.51
CA LYS A 313 45.12 3.07 -55.82
C LYS A 313 44.87 4.04 -56.98
N HIS A 314 43.81 4.81 -56.96
CA HIS A 314 43.52 5.80 -58.00
C HIS A 314 44.65 6.85 -58.11
N ARG A 315 45.08 7.39 -56.94
CA ARG A 315 46.20 8.34 -56.91
C ARG A 315 47.52 7.76 -57.52
N LEU A 316 47.81 6.50 -57.16
CA LEU A 316 48.96 5.75 -57.71
C LEU A 316 48.83 5.59 -59.21
N SER A 317 47.66 5.17 -59.72
CA SER A 317 47.37 5.03 -61.15
C SER A 317 47.54 6.35 -61.89
N LEU A 318 47.05 7.49 -61.34
CA LEU A 318 47.26 8.82 -61.96
C LEU A 318 48.72 9.20 -61.98
N MET A 319 49.51 8.90 -60.96
CA MET A 319 50.96 9.18 -60.94
C MET A 319 51.71 8.32 -61.96
N ALA A 320 51.35 7.03 -62.02
CA ALA A 320 51.96 6.12 -63.03
C ALA A 320 51.65 6.58 -64.47
N ALA A 321 50.39 6.99 -64.72
CA ALA A 321 49.99 7.52 -66.01
C ALA A 321 50.77 8.84 -66.40
N LYS A 322 50.91 9.77 -65.39
CA LYS A 322 51.75 10.96 -65.61
C LYS A 322 53.21 10.62 -65.92
N LEU A 323 53.77 9.69 -65.14
CA LEU A 323 55.16 9.26 -65.37
C LEU A 323 55.32 8.63 -66.74
N SER A 324 54.38 7.75 -67.17
CA SER A 324 54.39 7.16 -68.51
C SER A 324 54.26 8.21 -69.63
N ALA A 325 53.41 9.21 -69.41
CA ALA A 325 53.20 10.32 -70.37
C ALA A 325 54.48 11.20 -70.54
N LEU A 326 55.27 11.32 -69.48
CA LEU A 326 56.50 12.12 -69.47
C LEU A 326 57.70 11.26 -69.94
N SER A 327 57.53 9.97 -70.12
CA SER A 327 58.62 9.06 -70.56
C SER A 327 58.98 9.34 -72.02
N PRO A 328 60.26 9.62 -72.36
CA PRO A 328 60.70 9.80 -73.73
C PRO A 328 60.51 8.54 -74.59
N LEU A 329 60.59 7.38 -73.94
CA LEU A 329 60.39 6.08 -74.64
C LEU A 329 58.97 5.90 -75.18
N THR A 330 57.94 6.37 -74.40
CA THR A 330 56.55 6.31 -74.82
C THR A 330 56.29 7.30 -76.01
N VAL A 331 56.98 8.42 -76.04
CA VAL A 331 56.88 9.35 -77.16
C VAL A 331 57.54 8.71 -78.44
N LEU A 332 58.70 8.04 -78.29
CA LEU A 332 59.34 7.34 -79.38
C LEU A 332 58.49 6.15 -79.92
N SER A 333 57.80 5.41 -79.02
CA SER A 333 56.94 4.29 -79.44
C SER A 333 55.70 4.70 -80.24
N ARG A 334 55.30 5.96 -80.18
CA ARG A 334 54.21 6.57 -81.01
C ARG A 334 54.68 7.02 -82.40
N GLY A 335 55.94 6.76 -82.72
CA GLY A 335 56.51 7.16 -84.02
C GLY A 335 57.21 8.51 -84.08
N TYR A 336 57.19 9.25 -82.91
CA TYR A 336 58.01 10.44 -82.81
C TYR A 336 59.48 10.06 -82.68
N THR A 337 60.32 10.97 -83.08
CA THR A 337 61.81 10.74 -83.09
C THR A 337 62.48 11.92 -82.34
N ILE A 338 63.59 11.64 -81.68
CA ILE A 338 64.43 12.71 -81.08
C ILE A 338 65.68 12.81 -81.93
N THR A 339 65.79 13.92 -82.60
CA THR A 339 66.98 14.21 -83.42
C THR A 339 67.96 15.05 -82.62
N THR A 340 69.24 14.62 -82.59
CA THR A 340 70.35 15.34 -81.96
C THR A 340 71.45 15.69 -82.96
N ALA A 341 72.00 16.86 -82.86
CA ALA A 341 73.19 17.30 -83.59
C ALA A 341 74.48 16.96 -82.86
N ALA A 342 75.63 17.26 -83.46
CA ALA A 342 76.92 17.07 -82.82
C ALA A 342 76.96 17.70 -81.38
N GLY A 343 77.37 16.93 -80.38
CA GLY A 343 77.35 17.33 -78.95
C GLY A 343 76.11 16.92 -78.19
N HIS A 344 75.25 15.99 -78.70
CA HIS A 344 74.03 15.45 -78.03
C HIS A 344 72.94 16.46 -77.73
N ARG A 345 72.91 17.62 -78.34
CA ARG A 345 71.88 18.65 -78.18
C ARG A 345 70.67 18.33 -79.08
N ALA A 346 69.49 18.26 -78.53
CA ALA A 346 68.30 18.03 -79.32
C ALA A 346 68.06 19.18 -80.32
N VAL A 347 67.78 18.83 -81.57
CA VAL A 347 67.46 19.81 -82.63
C VAL A 347 66.00 20.22 -82.45
N GLN A 348 65.80 21.47 -82.07
CA GLN A 348 64.44 22.07 -81.83
C GLN A 348 63.98 22.93 -83.00
N CYS A 349 64.95 23.53 -83.72
CA CYS A 349 64.61 24.39 -84.81
C CYS A 349 65.62 24.18 -85.99
N VAL A 350 65.22 24.64 -87.16
CA VAL A 350 66.01 24.44 -88.41
C VAL A 350 67.36 25.12 -88.35
N SER A 351 67.51 26.14 -87.54
CA SER A 351 68.77 26.86 -87.30
C SER A 351 69.79 26.12 -86.47
N ASP A 352 69.43 25.04 -85.81
CA ASP A 352 70.29 24.25 -84.90
C ASP A 352 71.24 23.33 -85.66
N VAL A 353 71.09 23.23 -87.03
CA VAL A 353 71.89 22.40 -87.95
C VAL A 353 72.25 23.12 -89.24
N SER A 354 73.31 22.74 -89.87
CA SER A 354 73.79 23.28 -91.14
C SER A 354 73.89 22.15 -92.23
N ALA A 355 73.83 22.51 -93.52
CA ALA A 355 74.05 21.54 -94.59
C ALA A 355 75.46 20.90 -94.46
N GLY A 356 75.55 19.62 -94.47
CA GLY A 356 76.75 18.81 -94.22
C GLY A 356 76.90 18.32 -92.80
N ASP A 357 76.09 18.75 -91.83
CA ASP A 357 76.15 18.27 -90.47
C ASP A 357 75.58 16.80 -90.35
N THR A 358 76.22 16.01 -89.50
CA THR A 358 75.70 14.67 -89.16
C THR A 358 74.74 14.77 -87.96
N ILE A 359 73.53 14.40 -88.19
CA ILE A 359 72.51 14.29 -87.18
C ILE A 359 72.21 12.85 -86.80
N ARG A 360 71.85 12.63 -85.53
CA ARG A 360 71.48 11.34 -85.03
C ARG A 360 70.00 11.37 -84.59
N THR A 361 69.18 10.60 -85.24
CA THR A 361 67.77 10.46 -84.98
C THR A 361 67.51 9.20 -84.15
N THR A 362 67.13 9.33 -82.93
CA THR A 362 66.75 8.21 -82.02
C THR A 362 65.28 7.88 -82.27
N VAL A 363 65.02 6.62 -82.63
CA VAL A 363 63.70 5.99 -82.80
C VAL A 363 63.47 4.99 -81.68
N ALA A 364 62.32 4.35 -81.64
CA ALA A 364 61.92 3.45 -80.54
C ALA A 364 62.87 2.26 -80.34
N ASP A 365 63.45 1.73 -81.41
CA ASP A 365 64.26 0.49 -81.43
C ASP A 365 65.72 0.75 -81.81
N GLY A 366 66.13 1.99 -82.01
CA GLY A 366 67.52 2.27 -82.44
C GLY A 366 67.82 3.71 -82.75
N THR A 367 68.97 3.89 -83.45
CA THR A 367 69.44 5.23 -83.83
C THR A 367 69.83 5.25 -85.30
N ILE A 368 69.37 6.21 -86.03
CA ILE A 368 69.68 6.45 -87.42
C ILE A 368 70.67 7.63 -87.54
N SER A 369 71.77 7.47 -88.17
CA SER A 369 72.69 8.58 -88.45
C SER A 369 72.45 9.04 -89.92
N SER A 370 72.25 10.34 -90.08
CA SER A 370 71.93 10.93 -91.36
C SER A 370 72.76 12.21 -91.53
N VAL A 371 73.09 12.54 -92.80
CA VAL A 371 73.75 13.82 -93.09
C VAL A 371 72.70 14.80 -93.65
N VAL A 372 72.73 16.00 -93.19
CA VAL A 372 71.80 17.06 -93.64
C VAL A 372 72.20 17.50 -95.07
N SER A 373 71.37 17.14 -96.04
CA SER A 373 71.60 17.47 -97.45
C SER A 373 71.22 18.95 -97.82
N GLY A 374 70.32 19.50 -97.07
CA GLY A 374 69.85 20.89 -97.30
C GLY A 374 68.89 21.34 -96.21
N ILE A 375 68.74 22.62 -96.07
CA ILE A 375 67.89 23.21 -95.06
C ILE A 375 66.93 24.16 -95.72
N LYS A 376 65.62 24.02 -95.39
CA LYS A 376 64.56 24.92 -95.84
C LYS A 376 63.78 25.40 -94.64
N LYS A 377 63.79 26.69 -94.40
CA LYS A 377 62.96 27.30 -93.30
C LYS A 377 61.59 27.62 -93.82
N GLU A 378 60.58 26.93 -93.26
CA GLU A 378 59.19 27.25 -93.55
C GLU A 378 58.60 27.92 -92.32
N ARG A 379 57.75 28.92 -92.51
CA ARG A 379 57.01 29.48 -91.42
C ARG A 379 55.83 28.60 -91.11
N VAL A 380 55.80 28.05 -89.94
CA VAL A 380 54.60 27.39 -89.35
C VAL A 380 53.69 28.47 -88.71
#